data_e524e0a011cdd42f01e635ce07c03361
#
_entry.id   e524e0a011cdd42f01e635ce07c03361
#
_cell.length_a   1.000
_cell.length_b   1.000
_cell.length_c   1.000
_cell.angle_alpha   90.00
_cell.angle_beta   90.00
_cell.angle_gamma   90.00
#
_symmetry.space_group_name_H-M   'P 1'
#
loop_
_entity.id
_entity.type
_entity.pdbx_description
1 polymer ?
#
loop_
_entity_poly.entity_id
_entity_poly.type
_entity_poly.pdbx_seq_one_letter_code
_entity_poly.pdbx_strand_id
1 'polypeptide(L)'
;MFEFSLSATSGAARTGTLTLPHGTVETPVFMPVGTQGTVRALSPNDLRAAGATLVLANTYHLHVRPGEQVVEKLGALHRFMGWDRPLLTDSGGFQVFSLEGSRRLDEDGVEFQSHVDGSRRTLTPERATEIQWLLGADIAMAFDHVVPGGADVTTARDAMERTLRWLERCAKRHAELKASYDATTLRHTSAPDDHVQRSVVASCNQTLWPILQGGTHLALREEGLHRILDLGDWTGLAIGGLSVGEPKAIMYDMLERLEPKLPALPRYLMGVGFPEDLVAAVERGVDLFDCVAPTRNGRNGSAFTPDGPVNIRNAEHRDDPGPLDATCDCETCTTFSRGYLRHLFMAEELLGLRLLSLHNVRYLIRLASEMRAAIRRKAFGPWAGEWRRRYLHSGSA
;
A
#
# COMPACT_ATOMS: atom_id res chain seq x y z
N MET A 1 -12.80 16.21 -1.51
CA MET A 1 -13.96 15.35 -1.21
C MET A 1 -13.42 13.93 -1.13
N PHE A 2 -13.84 13.18 -0.10
CA PHE A 2 -13.47 11.76 0.05
C PHE A 2 -14.77 10.98 -0.04
N GLU A 3 -14.90 10.17 -1.07
CA GLU A 3 -16.13 9.43 -1.34
C GLU A 3 -15.79 8.05 -1.91
N PHE A 4 -16.52 7.05 -1.47
CA PHE A 4 -16.44 5.71 -2.04
C PHE A 4 -17.81 5.28 -2.54
N SER A 5 -17.91 4.98 -3.83
CA SER A 5 -19.12 4.47 -4.47
C SER A 5 -18.89 3.05 -4.97
N LEU A 6 -19.69 2.11 -4.45
CA LEU A 6 -19.69 0.73 -4.90
C LEU A 6 -20.44 0.62 -6.24
N SER A 7 -19.84 -0.01 -7.25
CA SER A 7 -20.43 -0.11 -8.59
C SER A 7 -20.95 -1.50 -8.94
N ALA A 8 -20.31 -2.58 -8.45
CA ALA A 8 -20.78 -3.95 -8.65
C ALA A 8 -20.20 -4.92 -7.61
N THR A 9 -20.86 -6.08 -7.46
CA THR A 9 -20.40 -7.19 -6.62
C THR A 9 -20.54 -8.53 -7.36
N SER A 10 -19.70 -9.51 -6.97
CA SER A 10 -19.78 -10.91 -7.42
C SER A 10 -19.36 -11.83 -6.28
N GLY A 11 -20.34 -12.33 -5.50
CA GLY A 11 -20.10 -12.86 -4.16
C GLY A 11 -19.65 -11.74 -3.22
N ALA A 12 -18.64 -11.97 -2.40
CA ALA A 12 -18.02 -10.94 -1.58
C ALA A 12 -17.08 -10.01 -2.37
N ALA A 13 -16.59 -10.44 -3.54
CA ALA A 13 -15.77 -9.60 -4.41
C ALA A 13 -16.54 -8.38 -4.89
N ARG A 14 -15.93 -7.20 -4.79
CA ARG A 14 -16.60 -5.93 -5.07
C ARG A 14 -15.71 -4.99 -5.88
N THR A 15 -16.31 -4.11 -6.66
CA THR A 15 -15.64 -3.04 -7.40
C THR A 15 -16.35 -1.72 -7.17
N GLY A 16 -15.58 -0.65 -7.03
CA GLY A 16 -16.08 0.69 -6.77
C GLY A 16 -15.09 1.75 -7.24
N THR A 17 -15.42 2.99 -6.94
CA THR A 17 -14.59 4.17 -7.21
C THR A 17 -14.36 4.94 -5.91
N LEU A 18 -13.10 5.15 -5.57
CA LEU A 18 -12.65 6.00 -4.48
C LEU A 18 -12.25 7.36 -5.07
N THR A 19 -12.96 8.41 -4.67
CA THR A 19 -12.68 9.79 -5.06
C THR A 19 -11.80 10.44 -4.01
N LEU A 20 -10.66 10.98 -4.43
CA LEU A 20 -9.63 11.61 -3.61
C LEU A 20 -9.28 13.00 -4.18
N PRO A 21 -8.62 13.88 -3.44
CA PRO A 21 -8.25 15.22 -3.90
C PRO A 21 -7.45 15.24 -5.21
N HIS A 22 -6.55 14.28 -5.40
CA HIS A 22 -5.69 14.20 -6.60
C HIS A 22 -6.21 13.23 -7.67
N GLY A 23 -7.48 12.82 -7.60
CA GLY A 23 -8.12 12.01 -8.63
C GLY A 23 -8.91 10.82 -8.11
N THR A 24 -9.39 10.00 -9.03
CA THR A 24 -10.21 8.82 -8.75
C THR A 24 -9.42 7.53 -8.87
N VAL A 25 -9.75 6.55 -8.03
CA VAL A 25 -9.13 5.22 -8.00
C VAL A 25 -10.22 4.16 -8.12
N GLU A 26 -10.18 3.36 -9.17
CA GLU A 26 -11.04 2.19 -9.29
C GLU A 26 -10.52 1.03 -8.44
N THR A 27 -11.39 0.41 -7.65
CA THR A 27 -11.06 -0.75 -6.81
C THR A 27 -11.62 -2.05 -7.42
N PRO A 28 -10.95 -3.21 -7.20
CA PRO A 28 -9.69 -3.41 -6.48
C PRO A 28 -8.51 -2.72 -7.16
N VAL A 29 -7.53 -2.29 -6.35
CA VAL A 29 -6.33 -1.60 -6.82
C VAL A 29 -5.07 -2.10 -6.11
N PHE A 30 -3.97 -2.20 -6.87
CA PHE A 30 -2.63 -2.41 -6.32
C PHE A 30 -1.87 -1.09 -6.30
N MET A 31 -1.30 -0.75 -5.14
CA MET A 31 -0.48 0.44 -4.91
C MET A 31 1.01 0.07 -4.96
N PRO A 32 1.77 0.53 -5.98
CA PRO A 32 3.23 0.43 -5.92
C PRO A 32 3.80 1.18 -4.72
N VAL A 33 4.81 0.58 -4.06
CA VAL A 33 5.40 1.15 -2.84
C VAL A 33 6.58 2.05 -3.17
N GLY A 34 6.40 3.34 -2.93
CA GLY A 34 7.41 4.39 -3.05
C GLY A 34 8.09 4.69 -1.72
N THR A 35 8.88 3.74 -1.19
CA THR A 35 9.46 3.75 0.16
C THR A 35 10.11 5.07 0.57
N GLN A 36 10.85 5.71 -0.32
CA GLN A 36 11.56 6.98 -0.07
C GLN A 36 11.11 8.08 -1.05
N GLY A 37 9.80 8.18 -1.30
CA GLY A 37 9.28 9.07 -2.32
C GLY A 37 9.62 8.61 -3.74
N THR A 38 9.96 7.33 -3.90
CA THR A 38 10.21 6.70 -5.21
C THR A 38 9.92 5.22 -5.16
N VAL A 39 9.24 4.70 -6.17
CA VAL A 39 9.13 3.25 -6.41
C VAL A 39 10.46 2.79 -7.01
N ARG A 40 11.15 1.87 -6.33
CA ARG A 40 12.54 1.52 -6.67
C ARG A 40 12.72 1.17 -8.13
N ALA A 41 13.69 1.81 -8.77
CA ALA A 41 14.09 1.69 -10.17
C ALA A 41 13.04 2.20 -11.18
N LEU A 42 11.95 2.86 -10.73
CA LEU A 42 10.90 3.38 -11.61
C LEU A 42 10.70 4.88 -11.42
N SER A 43 10.60 5.59 -12.53
CA SER A 43 10.22 7.00 -12.57
C SER A 43 8.69 7.16 -12.43
N PRO A 44 8.19 8.37 -12.13
CA PRO A 44 6.75 8.65 -12.20
C PRO A 44 6.15 8.39 -13.59
N ASN A 45 6.91 8.58 -14.67
CA ASN A 45 6.45 8.27 -16.02
C ASN A 45 6.31 6.76 -16.25
N ASP A 46 7.21 5.94 -15.71
CA ASP A 46 7.07 4.48 -15.73
C ASP A 46 5.80 4.03 -15.00
N LEU A 47 5.50 4.65 -13.85
CA LEU A 47 4.30 4.34 -13.08
C LEU A 47 3.02 4.74 -13.83
N ARG A 48 3.02 5.91 -14.49
CA ARG A 48 1.89 6.34 -15.33
C ARG A 48 1.70 5.40 -16.51
N ALA A 49 2.77 5.01 -17.18
CA ALA A 49 2.74 4.05 -18.29
C ALA A 49 2.27 2.66 -17.83
N ALA A 50 2.66 2.23 -16.63
CA ALA A 50 2.15 1.00 -16.02
C ALA A 50 0.67 1.08 -15.62
N GLY A 51 0.06 2.28 -15.61
CA GLY A 51 -1.34 2.49 -15.23
C GLY A 51 -1.57 2.63 -13.72
N ALA A 52 -0.54 2.95 -12.92
CA ALA A 52 -0.71 3.22 -11.50
C ALA A 52 -1.62 4.45 -11.28
N THR A 53 -2.58 4.33 -10.40
CA THR A 53 -3.52 5.40 -10.03
C THR A 53 -3.36 5.87 -8.59
N LEU A 54 -2.71 5.06 -7.75
CA LEU A 54 -2.45 5.35 -6.35
C LEU A 54 -1.07 4.77 -6.01
N VAL A 55 -0.25 5.52 -5.28
CA VAL A 55 1.08 5.11 -4.81
C VAL A 55 1.13 5.23 -3.29
N LEU A 56 1.79 4.27 -2.64
CA LEU A 56 2.08 4.33 -1.21
C LEU A 56 3.49 4.86 -0.97
N ALA A 57 3.65 5.77 0.00
CA ALA A 57 4.95 6.23 0.50
C ALA A 57 5.11 5.91 1.98
N ASN A 58 6.36 5.62 2.42
CA ASN A 58 6.60 5.21 3.80
C ASN A 58 7.01 6.39 4.67
N THR A 59 6.21 6.67 5.67
CA THR A 59 6.40 7.76 6.65
C THR A 59 7.73 7.65 7.39
N TYR A 60 8.05 6.46 7.92
CA TYR A 60 9.32 6.23 8.63
C TYR A 60 10.54 6.62 7.80
N HIS A 61 10.63 6.13 6.56
CA HIS A 61 11.80 6.36 5.72
C HIS A 61 11.94 7.83 5.32
N LEU A 62 10.83 8.49 5.02
CA LEU A 62 10.82 9.92 4.67
C LEU A 62 11.12 10.81 5.86
N HIS A 63 10.65 10.45 7.08
CA HIS A 63 11.00 11.11 8.32
C HIS A 63 12.49 11.02 8.64
N VAL A 64 13.07 9.83 8.47
CA VAL A 64 14.50 9.62 8.74
C VAL A 64 15.36 10.35 7.72
N ARG A 65 14.99 10.31 6.44
CA ARG A 65 15.68 11.02 5.35
C ARG A 65 14.76 11.22 4.14
N PRO A 66 14.59 12.45 3.62
CA PRO A 66 15.33 13.69 3.97
C PRO A 66 14.79 14.44 5.18
N GLY A 67 13.68 14.00 5.78
CA GLY A 67 12.90 14.69 6.79
C GLY A 67 11.66 15.37 6.18
N GLU A 68 10.53 15.31 6.89
CA GLU A 68 9.25 15.82 6.42
C GLU A 68 9.24 17.32 6.14
N GLN A 69 10.04 18.11 6.90
CA GLN A 69 10.17 19.56 6.67
C GLN A 69 10.86 19.89 5.34
N VAL A 70 11.79 19.03 4.89
CA VAL A 70 12.42 19.19 3.57
C VAL A 70 11.40 18.89 2.47
N VAL A 71 10.61 17.82 2.64
CA VAL A 71 9.56 17.44 1.68
C VAL A 71 8.49 18.52 1.59
N GLU A 72 8.03 19.05 2.74
CA GLU A 72 7.07 20.16 2.81
C GLU A 72 7.58 21.40 2.07
N LYS A 73 8.81 21.85 2.34
CA LYS A 73 9.43 23.01 1.68
C LYS A 73 9.54 22.85 0.16
N LEU A 74 9.64 21.61 -0.33
CA LEU A 74 9.70 21.30 -1.76
C LEU A 74 8.32 21.06 -2.39
N GLY A 75 7.24 21.34 -1.66
CA GLY A 75 5.87 21.31 -2.15
C GLY A 75 5.13 20.01 -1.86
N ALA A 76 5.44 19.37 -0.74
CA ALA A 76 4.91 18.09 -0.28
C ALA A 76 5.23 16.93 -1.26
N LEU A 77 4.78 15.71 -0.94
CA LEU A 77 5.17 14.51 -1.71
C LEU A 77 4.81 14.58 -3.19
N HIS A 78 3.64 15.10 -3.54
CA HIS A 78 3.20 15.16 -4.92
C HIS A 78 4.20 15.93 -5.80
N ARG A 79 4.61 17.11 -5.36
CA ARG A 79 5.60 17.91 -6.09
C ARG A 79 7.02 17.36 -5.95
N PHE A 80 7.37 16.90 -4.75
CA PHE A 80 8.69 16.32 -4.46
C PHE A 80 8.98 15.09 -5.33
N MET A 81 7.97 14.23 -5.55
CA MET A 81 8.08 13.03 -6.38
C MET A 81 7.81 13.30 -7.87
N GLY A 82 7.18 14.42 -8.23
CA GLY A 82 6.64 14.65 -9.58
C GLY A 82 5.44 13.73 -9.89
N TRP A 83 4.63 13.41 -8.87
CA TRP A 83 3.46 12.54 -8.95
C TRP A 83 2.18 13.35 -8.74
N ASP A 84 1.29 13.34 -9.74
CA ASP A 84 0.09 14.18 -9.80
C ASP A 84 -1.22 13.43 -9.50
N ARG A 85 -1.12 12.16 -9.08
CA ARG A 85 -2.25 11.29 -8.75
C ARG A 85 -2.26 10.98 -7.24
N PRO A 86 -3.34 10.34 -6.73
CA PRO A 86 -3.46 10.00 -5.31
C PRO A 86 -2.22 9.35 -4.69
N LEU A 87 -1.99 9.72 -3.42
CA LEU A 87 -0.95 9.19 -2.54
C LEU A 87 -1.55 8.71 -1.22
N LEU A 88 -1.04 7.60 -0.72
CA LEU A 88 -1.27 7.12 0.64
C LEU A 88 0.07 7.07 1.39
N THR A 89 0.10 7.50 2.65
CA THR A 89 1.24 7.28 3.55
C THR A 89 0.89 6.25 4.60
N ASP A 90 1.80 5.30 4.85
CA ASP A 90 1.68 4.40 6.01
C ASP A 90 1.94 5.15 7.32
N SER A 91 1.65 4.50 8.45
CA SER A 91 1.87 5.09 9.78
C SER A 91 3.35 5.17 10.19
N GLY A 92 4.23 4.40 9.55
CA GLY A 92 5.61 4.16 9.97
C GLY A 92 5.75 3.10 11.08
N GLY A 93 4.64 2.60 11.64
CA GLY A 93 4.63 1.64 12.74
C GLY A 93 5.34 0.34 12.40
N PHE A 94 4.97 -0.33 11.31
CA PHE A 94 5.54 -1.61 10.91
C PHE A 94 7.07 -1.55 10.78
N GLN A 95 7.63 -0.49 10.18
CA GLN A 95 9.07 -0.33 9.99
C GLN A 95 9.80 -0.22 11.33
N VAL A 96 9.24 0.53 12.26
CA VAL A 96 9.82 0.67 13.60
C VAL A 96 9.70 -0.64 14.39
N PHE A 97 8.58 -1.37 14.24
CA PHE A 97 8.39 -2.67 14.88
C PHE A 97 9.28 -3.76 14.31
N SER A 98 9.70 -3.67 13.04
CA SER A 98 10.61 -4.62 12.40
C SER A 98 12.10 -4.40 12.72
N LEU A 99 12.48 -3.27 13.35
CA LEU A 99 13.85 -2.99 13.79
C LEU A 99 14.18 -3.80 15.05
N GLU A 100 14.88 -4.92 14.88
CA GLU A 100 15.32 -5.76 16.00
C GLU A 100 16.34 -5.02 16.90
N GLY A 101 16.17 -5.15 18.22
CA GLY A 101 17.20 -4.84 19.23
C GLY A 101 17.37 -3.37 19.65
N SER A 102 16.74 -2.39 18.99
CA SER A 102 16.99 -0.96 19.23
C SER A 102 15.73 -0.13 19.49
N ARG A 103 14.65 -0.77 19.99
CA ARG A 103 13.39 -0.08 20.24
C ARG A 103 12.92 -0.22 21.68
N ARG A 104 12.28 0.82 22.18
CA ARG A 104 11.47 0.79 23.38
C ARG A 104 10.04 1.17 23.02
N LEU A 105 9.10 0.30 23.36
CA LEU A 105 7.67 0.49 23.18
C LEU A 105 7.04 0.77 24.52
N ASP A 106 6.27 1.86 24.62
CA ASP A 106 5.41 2.15 25.77
C ASP A 106 4.07 2.75 25.29
N GLU A 107 3.30 3.31 26.20
CA GLU A 107 2.00 3.89 25.87
C GLU A 107 2.13 5.22 25.11
N ASP A 108 3.22 5.94 25.29
CA ASP A 108 3.45 7.21 24.61
C ASP A 108 3.81 7.03 23.13
N GLY A 109 4.48 5.92 22.79
CA GLY A 109 4.89 5.64 21.42
C GLY A 109 6.04 4.64 21.33
N VAL A 110 6.88 4.82 20.32
CA VAL A 110 8.04 3.98 20.07
C VAL A 110 9.31 4.81 19.97
N GLU A 111 10.26 4.58 20.87
CA GLU A 111 11.63 5.07 20.74
C GLU A 111 12.45 4.07 19.95
N PHE A 112 13.21 4.54 18.96
CA PHE A 112 14.06 3.71 18.11
C PHE A 112 15.35 4.43 17.72
N GLN A 113 16.34 3.65 17.31
CA GLN A 113 17.58 4.17 16.77
C GLN A 113 17.53 4.19 15.23
N SER A 114 17.79 5.36 14.64
CA SER A 114 17.83 5.52 13.19
C SER A 114 18.93 4.66 12.57
N HIS A 115 18.57 3.85 11.57
CA HIS A 115 19.50 3.02 10.81
C HIS A 115 20.42 3.84 9.87
N VAL A 116 20.17 5.15 9.72
CA VAL A 116 20.93 6.03 8.82
C VAL A 116 22.09 6.72 9.53
N ASP A 117 21.84 7.25 10.73
CA ASP A 117 22.78 8.09 11.47
C ASP A 117 22.95 7.67 12.93
N GLY A 118 22.26 6.63 13.38
CA GLY A 118 22.30 6.15 14.76
C GLY A 118 21.60 7.05 15.77
N SER A 119 20.95 8.15 15.36
CA SER A 119 20.25 9.05 16.26
C SER A 119 19.03 8.37 16.90
N ARG A 120 18.78 8.68 18.18
CA ARG A 120 17.54 8.27 18.85
C ARG A 120 16.39 9.14 18.39
N ARG A 121 15.28 8.52 18.06
CA ARG A 121 14.04 9.17 17.61
C ARG A 121 12.85 8.54 18.30
N THR A 122 11.79 9.32 18.44
CA THR A 122 10.53 8.86 19.02
C THR A 122 9.40 9.12 18.04
N LEU A 123 8.60 8.12 17.75
CA LEU A 123 7.33 8.23 17.06
C LEU A 123 6.21 8.03 18.07
N THR A 124 5.43 9.07 18.30
CA THR A 124 4.14 9.03 19.01
C THR A 124 3.01 9.05 17.99
N PRO A 125 1.78 8.70 18.35
CA PRO A 125 0.61 8.84 17.47
C PRO A 125 0.47 10.26 16.89
N GLU A 126 0.66 11.29 17.72
CA GLU A 126 0.62 12.69 17.30
C GLU A 126 1.73 12.98 16.29
N ARG A 127 2.95 12.53 16.59
CA ARG A 127 4.11 12.80 15.73
C ARG A 127 4.01 12.09 14.38
N ALA A 128 3.54 10.84 14.34
CA ALA A 128 3.28 10.11 13.11
C ALA A 128 2.21 10.81 12.24
N THR A 129 1.18 11.36 12.88
CA THR A 129 0.14 12.15 12.21
C THR A 129 0.67 13.46 11.65
N GLU A 130 1.49 14.20 12.43
CA GLU A 130 2.14 15.44 11.99
C GLU A 130 3.07 15.23 10.79
N ILE A 131 3.87 14.17 10.81
CA ILE A 131 4.76 13.84 9.71
C ILE A 131 3.95 13.59 8.43
N GLN A 132 2.91 12.78 8.48
CA GLN A 132 2.07 12.49 7.34
C GLN A 132 1.31 13.73 6.84
N TRP A 133 0.91 14.62 7.75
CA TRP A 133 0.34 15.91 7.40
C TRP A 133 1.29 16.76 6.59
N LEU A 134 2.54 16.90 7.02
CA LEU A 134 3.59 17.66 6.31
C LEU A 134 3.99 16.98 4.97
N LEU A 135 3.95 15.65 4.92
CA LEU A 135 4.15 14.92 3.68
C LEU A 135 3.04 15.17 2.65
N GLY A 136 1.82 15.50 3.08
CA GLY A 136 0.72 15.94 2.21
C GLY A 136 0.14 14.86 1.30
N ALA A 137 0.05 13.60 1.78
CA ALA A 137 -0.65 12.54 1.08
C ALA A 137 -2.18 12.72 1.18
N ASP A 138 -2.95 12.13 0.25
CA ASP A 138 -4.42 12.15 0.30
C ASP A 138 -4.95 11.31 1.48
N ILE A 139 -4.31 10.16 1.74
CA ILE A 139 -4.68 9.24 2.80
C ILE A 139 -3.50 9.07 3.76
N ALA A 140 -3.72 9.34 5.03
CA ALA A 140 -2.81 9.04 6.13
C ALA A 140 -3.32 7.84 6.93
N MET A 141 -2.41 6.99 7.42
CA MET A 141 -2.77 5.85 8.26
C MET A 141 -2.56 6.18 9.73
N ALA A 142 -3.49 5.77 10.60
CA ALA A 142 -3.31 5.90 12.04
C ALA A 142 -2.10 5.08 12.51
N PHE A 143 -1.40 5.58 13.55
CA PHE A 143 -0.27 4.85 14.13
C PHE A 143 -0.78 3.63 14.90
N ASP A 144 -0.18 2.46 14.66
CA ASP A 144 -0.67 1.17 15.14
C ASP A 144 0.44 0.31 15.73
N HIS A 145 0.06 -0.67 16.55
CA HIS A 145 0.97 -1.67 17.13
C HIS A 145 0.76 -3.02 16.45
N VAL A 146 1.71 -3.39 15.59
CA VAL A 146 1.72 -4.68 14.87
C VAL A 146 2.41 -5.74 15.72
N VAL A 147 1.81 -6.94 15.80
CA VAL A 147 2.41 -8.12 16.43
C VAL A 147 2.69 -9.21 15.39
N PRO A 148 3.65 -10.14 15.63
CA PRO A 148 3.88 -11.28 14.75
C PRO A 148 2.62 -12.13 14.57
N GLY A 149 2.48 -12.79 13.40
CA GLY A 149 1.31 -13.60 13.06
C GLY A 149 1.03 -14.80 13.98
N GLY A 150 2.03 -15.25 14.75
CA GLY A 150 1.90 -16.30 15.78
C GLY A 150 1.69 -15.78 17.21
N ALA A 151 1.42 -14.48 17.41
CA ALA A 151 1.20 -13.91 18.74
C ALA A 151 0.00 -14.56 19.43
N ASP A 152 0.14 -14.83 20.74
CA ASP A 152 -0.96 -15.34 21.57
C ASP A 152 -2.06 -14.28 21.75
N VAL A 153 -3.21 -14.71 22.24
CA VAL A 153 -4.40 -13.86 22.38
C VAL A 153 -4.16 -12.68 23.32
N THR A 154 -3.35 -12.84 24.35
CA THR A 154 -3.04 -11.77 25.33
C THR A 154 -2.18 -10.69 24.68
N THR A 155 -1.11 -11.09 24.02
CA THR A 155 -0.23 -10.18 23.27
C THR A 155 -0.98 -9.45 22.15
N ALA A 156 -1.84 -10.18 21.42
CA ALA A 156 -2.66 -9.58 20.37
C ALA A 156 -3.71 -8.60 20.93
N ARG A 157 -4.28 -8.89 22.10
CA ARG A 157 -5.22 -7.99 22.80
C ARG A 157 -4.52 -6.69 23.24
N ASP A 158 -3.37 -6.80 23.89
CA ASP A 158 -2.62 -5.62 24.36
C ASP A 158 -2.24 -4.70 23.19
N ALA A 159 -1.87 -5.29 22.04
CA ALA A 159 -1.55 -4.53 20.85
C ALA A 159 -2.80 -3.88 20.20
N MET A 160 -3.91 -4.58 20.13
CA MET A 160 -5.19 -4.05 19.67
C MET A 160 -5.65 -2.87 20.54
N GLU A 161 -5.65 -3.07 21.86
CA GLU A 161 -6.03 -2.05 22.83
C GLU A 161 -5.18 -0.77 22.71
N ARG A 162 -3.87 -0.94 22.59
CA ARG A 162 -2.95 0.18 22.36
C ARG A 162 -3.21 0.88 21.03
N THR A 163 -3.44 0.12 19.96
CA THR A 163 -3.79 0.66 18.64
C THR A 163 -5.05 1.52 18.70
N LEU A 164 -6.07 1.10 19.46
CA LEU A 164 -7.30 1.88 19.63
C LEU A 164 -7.06 3.20 20.38
N ARG A 165 -6.30 3.16 21.51
CA ARG A 165 -5.93 4.40 22.22
C ARG A 165 -5.06 5.33 21.36
N TRP A 166 -4.18 4.78 20.57
CA TRP A 166 -3.37 5.55 19.61
C TRP A 166 -4.20 6.12 18.46
N LEU A 167 -5.23 5.38 18.00
CA LEU A 167 -6.18 5.89 17.01
C LEU A 167 -6.90 7.15 17.51
N GLU A 168 -7.38 7.17 18.76
CA GLU A 168 -8.00 8.34 19.37
C GLU A 168 -7.05 9.56 19.35
N ARG A 169 -5.78 9.34 19.71
CA ARG A 169 -4.74 10.38 19.71
C ARG A 169 -4.45 10.88 18.29
N CYS A 170 -4.31 9.97 17.31
CA CYS A 170 -4.14 10.33 15.91
C CYS A 170 -5.32 11.14 15.38
N ALA A 171 -6.55 10.70 15.64
CA ALA A 171 -7.77 11.37 15.19
C ALA A 171 -7.89 12.79 15.76
N LYS A 172 -7.63 12.94 17.06
CA LYS A 172 -7.60 14.25 17.73
C LYS A 172 -6.56 15.17 17.08
N ARG A 173 -5.32 14.68 16.92
CA ARG A 173 -4.24 15.47 16.33
C ARG A 173 -4.52 15.85 14.88
N HIS A 174 -5.05 14.94 14.08
CA HIS A 174 -5.43 15.20 12.70
C HIS A 174 -6.51 16.30 12.60
N ALA A 175 -7.53 16.24 13.48
CA ALA A 175 -8.56 17.28 13.55
C ALA A 175 -8.01 18.66 13.96
N GLU A 176 -7.07 18.71 14.92
CA GLU A 176 -6.40 19.95 15.33
C GLU A 176 -5.59 20.57 14.18
N LEU A 177 -4.83 19.75 13.44
CA LEU A 177 -4.04 20.20 12.30
C LEU A 177 -4.95 20.77 11.20
N LYS A 178 -6.05 20.08 10.90
CA LYS A 178 -7.04 20.53 9.92
C LYS A 178 -7.68 21.86 10.32
N ALA A 179 -8.14 22.00 11.57
CA ALA A 179 -8.74 23.23 12.08
C ALA A 179 -7.77 24.42 12.07
N SER A 180 -6.50 24.18 12.44
CA SER A 180 -5.45 25.21 12.40
C SER A 180 -5.19 25.70 10.97
N TYR A 181 -5.18 24.78 10.02
CA TYR A 181 -5.00 25.08 8.62
C TYR A 181 -6.15 25.91 8.07
N ASP A 182 -7.39 25.49 8.27
CA ASP A 182 -8.60 26.20 7.80
C ASP A 182 -8.62 27.65 8.32
N ALA A 183 -8.25 27.85 9.59
CA ALA A 183 -8.17 29.17 10.22
C ALA A 183 -7.07 30.07 9.60
N THR A 184 -5.97 29.50 9.13
CA THR A 184 -4.86 30.23 8.49
C THR A 184 -5.20 30.59 7.04
N THR A 185 -5.80 29.67 6.30
CA THR A 185 -6.20 29.88 4.90
C THR A 185 -7.25 30.98 4.79
N LEU A 186 -8.22 31.04 5.71
CA LEU A 186 -9.24 32.08 5.74
C LEU A 186 -8.64 33.49 5.97
N ARG A 187 -7.48 33.61 6.61
CA ARG A 187 -6.79 34.90 6.86
C ARG A 187 -5.94 35.37 5.68
N HIS A 188 -5.52 34.47 4.79
CA HIS A 188 -4.57 34.76 3.70
C HIS A 188 -5.18 34.82 2.29
N THR A 189 -6.52 34.78 2.16
CA THR A 189 -7.21 34.90 0.85
C THR A 189 -7.05 36.27 0.16
N SER A 190 -6.23 37.18 0.71
CA SER A 190 -6.02 38.52 0.18
C SER A 190 -4.64 38.78 -0.46
N ALA A 191 -3.77 37.79 -0.64
CA ALA A 191 -2.46 37.96 -1.28
C ALA A 191 -2.20 36.89 -2.36
N PRO A 192 -1.83 37.28 -3.60
CA PRO A 192 -1.58 36.35 -4.67
C PRO A 192 -0.09 35.95 -4.69
N ASP A 193 0.29 34.91 -3.96
CA ASP A 193 1.58 34.26 -4.14
C ASP A 193 1.36 32.76 -4.46
N ASP A 194 1.32 32.46 -5.76
CA ASP A 194 0.81 31.24 -6.38
C ASP A 194 1.62 29.96 -6.01
N HIS A 195 2.86 30.12 -5.53
CA HIS A 195 3.77 28.99 -5.27
C HIS A 195 3.68 28.43 -3.85
N VAL A 196 3.43 29.27 -2.86
CA VAL A 196 3.25 28.84 -1.45
C VAL A 196 1.83 28.29 -1.24
N GLN A 197 0.83 28.89 -1.90
CA GLN A 197 -0.57 28.46 -1.79
C GLN A 197 -0.84 27.03 -2.26
N ARG A 198 -0.16 26.55 -3.31
CA ARG A 198 -0.39 25.18 -3.84
C ARG A 198 0.18 24.06 -2.97
N SER A 199 1.28 24.30 -2.25
CA SER A 199 1.82 23.29 -1.32
C SER A 199 0.99 23.22 -0.04
N VAL A 200 0.48 24.35 0.39
CA VAL A 200 -0.38 24.48 1.58
C VAL A 200 -1.79 23.89 1.31
N VAL A 201 -2.32 24.01 0.09
CA VAL A 201 -3.62 23.40 -0.31
C VAL A 201 -3.58 21.86 -0.34
N ALA A 202 -2.44 21.24 -0.58
CA ALA A 202 -2.34 19.78 -0.60
C ALA A 202 -2.62 19.13 0.77
N SER A 203 -2.19 19.78 1.87
CA SER A 203 -2.34 19.24 3.23
C SER A 203 -3.78 19.32 3.78
N CYS A 204 -4.58 20.31 3.38
CA CYS A 204 -5.95 20.52 3.90
C CYS A 204 -6.96 19.47 3.47
N ASN A 205 -6.62 18.69 2.46
CA ASN A 205 -7.48 17.65 1.88
C ASN A 205 -6.95 16.24 2.18
N GLN A 206 -6.45 16.00 3.39
CA GLN A 206 -6.03 14.68 3.85
C GLN A 206 -7.14 14.01 4.67
N THR A 207 -7.29 12.70 4.54
CA THR A 207 -8.11 11.87 5.43
C THR A 207 -7.26 10.89 6.22
N LEU A 208 -7.66 10.60 7.45
CA LEU A 208 -7.03 9.60 8.33
C LEU A 208 -7.83 8.30 8.27
N TRP A 209 -7.17 7.18 8.01
CA TRP A 209 -7.77 5.85 8.04
C TRP A 209 -7.29 5.06 9.25
N PRO A 210 -8.22 4.41 10.00
CA PRO A 210 -7.90 3.50 11.09
C PRO A 210 -7.32 2.19 10.56
N ILE A 211 -6.56 1.49 11.42
CA ILE A 211 -6.02 0.16 11.17
C ILE A 211 -6.62 -0.83 12.16
N LEU A 212 -7.33 -1.83 11.65
CA LEU A 212 -7.88 -2.91 12.43
C LEU A 212 -6.80 -3.93 12.75
N GLN A 213 -6.43 -4.03 14.03
CA GLN A 213 -5.51 -5.00 14.59
C GLN A 213 -6.28 -6.14 15.31
N GLY A 214 -5.58 -7.12 15.86
CA GLY A 214 -6.16 -8.27 16.58
C GLY A 214 -5.50 -9.61 16.22
N GLY A 215 -4.37 -9.58 15.49
CA GLY A 215 -3.63 -10.76 15.07
C GLY A 215 -4.51 -11.76 14.30
N THR A 216 -4.33 -13.03 14.57
CA THR A 216 -5.14 -14.13 14.01
C THR A 216 -6.33 -14.53 14.89
N HIS A 217 -6.83 -13.61 15.73
CA HIS A 217 -7.94 -13.83 16.67
C HIS A 217 -9.19 -13.07 16.26
N LEU A 218 -10.18 -13.78 15.66
CA LEU A 218 -11.38 -13.16 15.12
C LEU A 218 -12.14 -12.33 16.16
N ALA A 219 -12.32 -12.84 17.37
CA ALA A 219 -13.05 -12.13 18.43
C ALA A 219 -12.41 -10.77 18.78
N LEU A 220 -11.06 -10.67 18.75
CA LEU A 220 -10.38 -9.40 18.95
C LEU A 220 -10.60 -8.44 17.79
N ARG A 221 -10.59 -8.94 16.54
CA ARG A 221 -10.87 -8.11 15.36
C ARG A 221 -12.30 -7.59 15.35
N GLU A 222 -13.26 -8.41 15.76
CA GLU A 222 -14.66 -7.99 15.90
C GLU A 222 -14.84 -6.92 16.97
N GLU A 223 -14.24 -7.13 18.14
CA GLU A 223 -14.22 -6.16 19.23
C GLU A 223 -13.56 -4.84 18.79
N GLY A 224 -12.37 -4.95 18.18
CA GLY A 224 -11.63 -3.80 17.66
C GLY A 224 -12.40 -3.03 16.58
N LEU A 225 -13.07 -3.75 15.67
CA LEU A 225 -13.88 -3.13 14.63
C LEU A 225 -15.03 -2.30 15.22
N HIS A 226 -15.78 -2.84 16.16
CA HIS A 226 -16.85 -2.09 16.82
C HIS A 226 -16.32 -0.81 17.47
N ARG A 227 -15.22 -0.91 18.22
CA ARG A 227 -14.63 0.24 18.88
C ARG A 227 -14.07 1.27 17.89
N ILE A 228 -13.51 0.85 16.76
CA ILE A 228 -13.08 1.77 15.68
C ILE A 228 -14.30 2.54 15.15
N LEU A 229 -15.42 1.86 14.89
CA LEU A 229 -16.62 2.49 14.36
C LEU A 229 -17.29 3.43 15.37
N ASP A 230 -17.18 3.16 16.66
CA ASP A 230 -17.68 4.03 17.73
C ASP A 230 -16.82 5.31 17.89
N LEU A 231 -15.55 5.30 17.45
CA LEU A 231 -14.64 6.44 17.57
C LEU A 231 -14.88 7.54 16.53
N GLY A 232 -15.55 7.25 15.42
CA GLY A 232 -15.82 8.27 14.41
C GLY A 232 -16.26 7.74 13.06
N ASP A 233 -16.58 8.69 12.17
CA ASP A 233 -16.93 8.43 10.78
C ASP A 233 -15.66 8.36 9.92
N TRP A 234 -15.36 7.18 9.41
CA TRP A 234 -14.15 6.93 8.62
C TRP A 234 -14.47 6.87 7.13
N THR A 235 -13.53 7.31 6.30
CA THR A 235 -13.64 7.24 4.83
C THR A 235 -13.02 5.98 4.23
N GLY A 236 -12.41 5.14 5.05
CA GLY A 236 -11.81 3.86 4.70
C GLY A 236 -11.30 3.13 5.93
N LEU A 237 -10.98 1.86 5.80
CA LEU A 237 -10.51 0.99 6.87
C LEU A 237 -9.37 0.10 6.38
N ALA A 238 -8.25 0.08 7.09
CA ALA A 238 -7.18 -0.87 6.82
C ALA A 238 -7.28 -2.10 7.72
N ILE A 239 -6.87 -3.24 7.19
CA ILE A 239 -6.72 -4.51 7.88
C ILE A 239 -5.22 -4.76 8.03
N GLY A 240 -4.71 -4.53 9.24
CA GLY A 240 -3.30 -4.74 9.59
C GLY A 240 -3.07 -6.07 10.31
N GLY A 241 -1.80 -6.39 10.58
CA GLY A 241 -1.41 -7.57 11.36
C GLY A 241 -1.79 -8.91 10.74
N LEU A 242 -1.90 -8.95 9.41
CA LEU A 242 -1.95 -10.15 8.58
C LEU A 242 -0.79 -10.13 7.58
N SER A 243 -0.37 -11.30 7.08
CA SER A 243 0.85 -11.46 6.26
C SER A 243 2.13 -11.06 7.01
N VAL A 244 2.17 -11.31 8.32
CA VAL A 244 3.30 -11.02 9.22
C VAL A 244 3.92 -12.27 9.83
N GLY A 245 3.85 -13.41 9.08
CA GLY A 245 4.48 -14.68 9.43
C GLY A 245 3.52 -15.84 9.68
N GLU A 246 2.21 -15.62 9.68
CA GLU A 246 1.21 -16.71 9.72
C GLU A 246 1.12 -17.43 8.37
N PRO A 247 0.68 -18.70 8.35
CA PRO A 247 0.35 -19.40 7.11
C PRO A 247 -0.74 -18.69 6.33
N LYS A 248 -0.62 -18.64 4.98
CA LYS A 248 -1.59 -17.98 4.08
C LYS A 248 -3.03 -18.45 4.31
N ALA A 249 -3.24 -19.74 4.61
CA ALA A 249 -4.56 -20.29 4.88
C ALA A 249 -5.25 -19.61 6.08
N ILE A 250 -4.47 -19.24 7.12
CA ILE A 250 -5.01 -18.52 8.30
C ILE A 250 -5.40 -17.10 7.91
N MET A 251 -4.59 -16.41 7.10
CA MET A 251 -4.94 -15.08 6.58
C MET A 251 -6.24 -15.12 5.77
N TYR A 252 -6.40 -16.11 4.88
CA TYR A 252 -7.61 -16.25 4.06
C TYR A 252 -8.85 -16.59 4.89
N ASP A 253 -8.75 -17.51 5.85
CA ASP A 253 -9.85 -17.83 6.79
C ASP A 253 -10.26 -16.58 7.59
N MET A 254 -9.27 -15.82 8.08
CA MET A 254 -9.55 -14.59 8.82
C MET A 254 -10.32 -13.56 7.97
N LEU A 255 -9.89 -13.33 6.74
CA LEU A 255 -10.59 -12.41 5.82
C LEU A 255 -12.00 -12.87 5.51
N GLU A 256 -12.21 -14.18 5.27
CA GLU A 256 -13.52 -14.75 4.98
C GLU A 256 -14.50 -14.60 6.14
N ARG A 257 -14.03 -14.82 7.37
CA ARG A 257 -14.84 -14.68 8.59
C ARG A 257 -15.11 -13.23 8.99
N LEU A 258 -14.20 -12.34 8.63
CA LEU A 258 -14.29 -10.90 8.93
C LEU A 258 -15.17 -10.16 7.90
N GLU A 259 -15.18 -10.59 6.64
CA GLU A 259 -15.86 -9.91 5.53
C GLU A 259 -17.31 -9.52 5.83
N PRO A 260 -18.19 -10.41 6.34
CA PRO A 260 -19.58 -10.06 6.58
C PRO A 260 -19.81 -8.98 7.65
N LYS A 261 -18.79 -8.67 8.43
CA LYS A 261 -18.83 -7.70 9.54
C LYS A 261 -18.25 -6.34 9.16
N LEU A 262 -17.46 -6.30 8.07
CA LEU A 262 -16.81 -5.07 7.63
C LEU A 262 -17.83 -4.08 7.06
N PRO A 263 -17.68 -2.78 7.36
CA PRO A 263 -18.55 -1.73 6.82
C PRO A 263 -18.40 -1.59 5.30
N ALA A 264 -19.33 -0.84 4.69
CA ALA A 264 -19.30 -0.51 3.26
C ALA A 264 -18.22 0.54 2.88
N LEU A 265 -17.14 0.61 3.63
CA LEU A 265 -15.98 1.46 3.37
C LEU A 265 -14.97 0.76 2.44
N PRO A 266 -14.04 1.49 1.79
CA PRO A 266 -12.86 0.90 1.17
C PRO A 266 -12.06 0.08 2.19
N ARG A 267 -11.67 -1.14 1.81
CA ARG A 267 -10.98 -2.11 2.68
C ARG A 267 -9.56 -2.33 2.16
N TYR A 268 -8.60 -1.89 2.93
CA TYR A 268 -7.19 -1.97 2.58
C TYR A 268 -6.49 -3.08 3.36
N LEU A 269 -6.03 -4.14 2.69
CA LEU A 269 -5.20 -5.19 3.28
C LEU A 269 -3.72 -4.82 3.10
N MET A 270 -3.07 -4.51 4.21
CA MET A 270 -1.72 -3.96 4.23
C MET A 270 -0.65 -5.03 3.95
N GLY A 271 0.34 -4.67 3.12
CA GLY A 271 1.55 -5.47 2.89
C GLY A 271 1.37 -6.72 2.01
N VAL A 272 0.22 -6.91 1.39
CA VAL A 272 -0.09 -8.08 0.55
C VAL A 272 0.02 -7.74 -0.93
N GLY A 273 0.82 -8.52 -1.70
CA GLY A 273 1.09 -8.18 -3.10
C GLY A 273 1.68 -9.29 -3.96
N PHE A 274 1.48 -10.55 -3.60
CA PHE A 274 1.66 -11.65 -4.53
C PHE A 274 0.37 -11.88 -5.32
N PRO A 275 0.44 -12.25 -6.63
CA PRO A 275 -0.73 -12.37 -7.48
C PRO A 275 -1.82 -13.28 -6.90
N GLU A 276 -1.44 -14.45 -6.38
CA GLU A 276 -2.37 -15.40 -5.78
C GLU A 276 -3.07 -14.86 -4.52
N ASP A 277 -2.35 -14.06 -3.72
CA ASP A 277 -2.89 -13.45 -2.51
C ASP A 277 -3.88 -12.31 -2.86
N LEU A 278 -3.59 -11.55 -3.91
CA LEU A 278 -4.52 -10.51 -4.41
C LEU A 278 -5.86 -11.14 -4.83
N VAL A 279 -5.81 -12.19 -5.67
CA VAL A 279 -7.03 -12.86 -6.14
C VAL A 279 -7.82 -13.46 -4.98
N ALA A 280 -7.13 -14.09 -4.02
CA ALA A 280 -7.77 -14.69 -2.85
C ALA A 280 -8.40 -13.64 -1.91
N ALA A 281 -7.75 -12.49 -1.73
CA ALA A 281 -8.26 -11.43 -0.86
C ALA A 281 -9.39 -10.62 -1.52
N VAL A 282 -9.34 -10.38 -2.84
CA VAL A 282 -10.46 -9.75 -3.58
C VAL A 282 -11.70 -10.65 -3.54
N GLU A 283 -11.55 -11.97 -3.64
CA GLU A 283 -12.64 -12.92 -3.44
C GLU A 283 -13.33 -12.77 -2.07
N ARG A 284 -12.61 -12.22 -1.08
CA ARG A 284 -13.03 -11.96 0.29
C ARG A 284 -13.31 -10.47 0.58
N GLY A 285 -13.59 -9.71 -0.47
CA GLY A 285 -14.09 -8.33 -0.36
C GLY A 285 -13.05 -7.26 -0.03
N VAL A 286 -11.76 -7.50 -0.28
CA VAL A 286 -10.69 -6.51 -0.13
C VAL A 286 -10.58 -5.64 -1.39
N ASP A 287 -10.29 -4.34 -1.21
CA ASP A 287 -10.26 -3.34 -2.29
C ASP A 287 -8.87 -2.79 -2.62
N LEU A 288 -8.00 -2.61 -1.61
CA LEU A 288 -6.69 -1.97 -1.80
C LEU A 288 -5.58 -2.88 -1.28
N PHE A 289 -4.45 -2.85 -1.98
CA PHE A 289 -3.27 -3.66 -1.70
C PHE A 289 -2.00 -2.86 -1.93
N ASP A 290 -0.97 -3.14 -1.15
CA ASP A 290 0.40 -2.67 -1.37
C ASP A 290 1.40 -3.79 -1.11
N CYS A 291 2.51 -3.78 -1.78
CA CYS A 291 3.67 -4.60 -1.43
C CYS A 291 4.92 -4.16 -2.19
N VAL A 292 6.08 -4.35 -1.57
CA VAL A 292 7.38 -4.18 -2.25
C VAL A 292 7.75 -5.36 -3.15
N ALA A 293 6.99 -6.47 -3.09
CA ALA A 293 7.28 -7.71 -3.81
C ALA A 293 7.51 -7.51 -5.33
N PRO A 294 6.67 -6.78 -6.10
CA PRO A 294 6.88 -6.66 -7.54
C PRO A 294 8.24 -6.06 -7.90
N THR A 295 8.64 -4.97 -7.25
CA THR A 295 9.94 -4.36 -7.54
C THR A 295 11.10 -5.11 -6.89
N ARG A 296 10.91 -5.72 -5.72
CA ARG A 296 11.94 -6.56 -5.08
C ARG A 296 12.22 -7.80 -5.92
N ASN A 297 11.18 -8.53 -6.33
CA ASN A 297 11.30 -9.70 -7.19
C ASN A 297 11.90 -9.32 -8.55
N GLY A 298 11.42 -8.23 -9.17
CA GLY A 298 11.97 -7.73 -10.42
C GLY A 298 13.48 -7.47 -10.35
N ARG A 299 13.96 -6.81 -9.31
CA ARG A 299 15.41 -6.57 -9.10
C ARG A 299 16.18 -7.86 -8.81
N ASN A 300 15.54 -8.91 -8.32
CA ASN A 300 16.15 -10.20 -8.09
C ASN A 300 16.06 -11.16 -9.30
N GLY A 301 15.49 -10.70 -10.41
CA GLY A 301 15.40 -11.49 -11.65
C GLY A 301 14.13 -12.35 -11.74
N SER A 302 13.15 -12.17 -10.86
CA SER A 302 11.89 -12.88 -10.89
C SER A 302 10.78 -12.00 -11.45
N ALA A 303 10.11 -12.48 -12.51
CA ALA A 303 9.00 -11.83 -13.18
C ALA A 303 7.69 -12.59 -12.93
N PHE A 304 6.59 -11.87 -12.71
CA PHE A 304 5.24 -12.45 -12.69
C PHE A 304 4.73 -12.62 -14.11
N THR A 305 4.19 -13.80 -14.43
CA THR A 305 3.54 -14.07 -15.73
C THR A 305 2.19 -14.76 -15.51
N PRO A 306 1.30 -14.81 -16.51
CA PRO A 306 0.04 -15.54 -16.39
C PRO A 306 0.22 -17.02 -16.10
N ASP A 307 1.38 -17.57 -16.45
CA ASP A 307 1.74 -18.99 -16.29
C ASP A 307 2.67 -19.22 -15.08
N GLY A 308 2.59 -18.33 -14.08
CA GLY A 308 3.43 -18.39 -12.86
C GLY A 308 4.69 -17.55 -12.94
N PRO A 309 5.52 -17.55 -11.87
CA PRO A 309 6.74 -16.75 -11.82
C PRO A 309 7.85 -17.32 -12.70
N VAL A 310 8.57 -16.46 -13.43
CA VAL A 310 9.73 -16.78 -14.25
C VAL A 310 10.99 -16.21 -13.64
N ASN A 311 12.03 -17.04 -13.45
CA ASN A 311 13.35 -16.54 -13.09
C ASN A 311 14.17 -16.31 -14.37
N ILE A 312 14.37 -15.05 -14.72
CA ILE A 312 15.05 -14.68 -15.98
C ILE A 312 16.53 -15.12 -16.02
N ARG A 313 17.14 -15.45 -14.88
CA ARG A 313 18.54 -15.93 -14.83
C ARG A 313 18.71 -17.37 -15.32
N ASN A 314 17.61 -18.14 -15.42
CA ASN A 314 17.65 -19.53 -15.86
C ASN A 314 18.30 -19.67 -17.26
N ALA A 315 19.03 -20.78 -17.45
CA ALA A 315 19.79 -21.04 -18.68
C ALA A 315 18.90 -21.16 -19.92
N GLU A 316 17.68 -21.67 -19.77
CA GLU A 316 16.67 -21.84 -20.82
C GLU A 316 16.30 -20.52 -21.53
N HIS A 317 16.49 -19.37 -20.87
CA HIS A 317 16.21 -18.05 -21.45
C HIS A 317 17.39 -17.45 -22.21
N ARG A 318 18.50 -18.19 -22.40
CA ARG A 318 19.74 -17.64 -22.98
C ARG A 318 19.54 -17.11 -24.40
N ASP A 319 18.82 -17.82 -25.20
CA ASP A 319 18.54 -17.55 -26.61
C ASP A 319 17.03 -17.48 -26.93
N ASP A 320 16.22 -17.31 -25.89
CA ASP A 320 14.76 -17.17 -26.03
C ASP A 320 14.42 -15.79 -26.65
N PRO A 321 13.88 -15.76 -27.88
CA PRO A 321 13.50 -14.52 -28.55
C PRO A 321 12.15 -13.97 -28.09
N GLY A 322 11.39 -14.73 -27.30
CA GLY A 322 10.07 -14.34 -26.83
C GLY A 322 10.08 -13.28 -25.72
N PRO A 323 8.97 -12.56 -25.52
CA PRO A 323 8.80 -11.64 -24.40
C PRO A 323 8.58 -12.39 -23.10
N LEU A 324 8.65 -11.67 -21.94
CA LEU A 324 8.27 -12.24 -20.63
C LEU A 324 6.83 -12.76 -20.64
N ASP A 325 5.92 -11.96 -21.15
CA ASP A 325 4.50 -12.25 -21.30
C ASP A 325 4.00 -11.70 -22.64
N ALA A 326 3.59 -12.58 -23.55
CA ALA A 326 3.12 -12.20 -24.87
C ALA A 326 1.80 -11.41 -24.87
N THR A 327 1.08 -11.40 -23.74
CA THR A 327 -0.18 -10.65 -23.59
C THR A 327 0.02 -9.31 -22.86
N CYS A 328 1.25 -9.01 -22.42
CA CYS A 328 1.56 -7.79 -21.70
C CYS A 328 1.97 -6.65 -22.65
N ASP A 329 1.39 -5.48 -22.40
CA ASP A 329 1.59 -4.25 -23.19
C ASP A 329 2.67 -3.31 -22.62
N CYS A 330 3.41 -3.71 -21.58
CA CYS A 330 4.46 -2.86 -21.01
C CYS A 330 5.69 -2.77 -21.94
N GLU A 331 6.47 -1.69 -21.78
CA GLU A 331 7.74 -1.47 -22.51
C GLU A 331 8.63 -2.72 -22.53
N THR A 332 8.72 -3.42 -21.39
CA THR A 332 9.58 -4.61 -21.26
C THR A 332 9.16 -5.72 -22.23
N CYS A 333 7.85 -6.03 -22.30
CA CYS A 333 7.35 -7.13 -23.13
C CYS A 333 7.21 -6.78 -24.62
N THR A 334 6.95 -5.50 -24.93
CA THR A 334 6.78 -5.06 -26.31
C THR A 334 8.10 -4.81 -27.04
N THR A 335 9.21 -4.67 -26.28
CA THR A 335 10.49 -4.25 -26.86
C THR A 335 11.58 -5.31 -26.72
N PHE A 336 11.59 -6.08 -25.60
CA PHE A 336 12.73 -6.90 -25.25
C PHE A 336 12.41 -8.39 -25.15
N SER A 337 13.33 -9.22 -25.63
CA SER A 337 13.27 -10.67 -25.48
C SER A 337 13.73 -11.14 -24.10
N ARG A 338 13.31 -12.35 -23.71
CA ARG A 338 13.84 -13.00 -22.48
C ARG A 338 15.36 -13.17 -22.56
N GLY A 339 15.91 -13.49 -23.73
CA GLY A 339 17.35 -13.61 -23.93
C GLY A 339 18.08 -12.33 -23.64
N TYR A 340 17.58 -11.16 -24.11
CA TYR A 340 18.18 -9.87 -23.81
C TYR A 340 18.04 -9.50 -22.33
N LEU A 341 16.86 -9.70 -21.72
CA LEU A 341 16.65 -9.45 -20.30
C LEU A 341 17.59 -10.31 -19.45
N ARG A 342 17.76 -11.60 -19.78
CA ARG A 342 18.73 -12.46 -19.12
C ARG A 342 20.14 -11.93 -19.26
N HIS A 343 20.54 -11.49 -20.45
CA HIS A 343 21.86 -10.86 -20.67
C HIS A 343 22.09 -9.69 -19.73
N LEU A 344 21.12 -8.77 -19.60
CA LEU A 344 21.22 -7.62 -18.68
C LEU A 344 21.43 -8.05 -17.23
N PHE A 345 20.74 -9.10 -16.77
CA PHE A 345 20.91 -9.62 -15.41
C PHE A 345 22.26 -10.33 -15.21
N MET A 346 22.79 -11.00 -16.22
CA MET A 346 24.11 -11.64 -16.15
C MET A 346 25.25 -10.63 -16.23
N ALA A 347 25.01 -9.50 -16.92
CA ALA A 347 25.93 -8.36 -17.03
C ALA A 347 25.78 -7.35 -15.89
N GLU A 348 24.85 -7.59 -14.92
CA GLU A 348 24.56 -6.71 -13.79
C GLU A 348 24.13 -5.29 -14.19
N GLU A 349 23.50 -5.16 -15.36
CA GLU A 349 23.02 -3.88 -15.89
C GLU A 349 21.76 -3.39 -15.16
N LEU A 350 21.78 -2.12 -14.76
CA LEU A 350 20.66 -1.48 -14.04
C LEU A 350 19.36 -1.48 -14.84
N LEU A 351 19.46 -1.44 -16.18
CA LEU A 351 18.30 -1.50 -17.07
C LEU A 351 17.49 -2.77 -16.85
N GLY A 352 18.13 -3.91 -16.63
CA GLY A 352 17.44 -5.19 -16.33
C GLY A 352 16.56 -5.08 -15.08
N LEU A 353 17.08 -4.45 -14.02
CA LEU A 353 16.35 -4.26 -12.76
C LEU A 353 15.12 -3.36 -12.96
N ARG A 354 15.25 -2.27 -13.75
CA ARG A 354 14.14 -1.38 -14.09
C ARG A 354 13.06 -2.12 -14.91
N LEU A 355 13.46 -2.80 -15.97
CA LEU A 355 12.54 -3.46 -16.89
C LEU A 355 11.70 -4.54 -16.22
N LEU A 356 12.30 -5.42 -15.39
CA LEU A 356 11.54 -6.42 -14.67
C LEU A 356 10.66 -5.82 -13.57
N SER A 357 11.12 -4.76 -12.89
CA SER A 357 10.30 -4.04 -11.91
C SER A 357 9.08 -3.40 -12.57
N LEU A 358 9.24 -2.77 -13.73
CA LEU A 358 8.17 -2.18 -14.52
C LEU A 358 7.14 -3.25 -14.94
N HIS A 359 7.62 -4.36 -15.48
CA HIS A 359 6.77 -5.49 -15.87
C HIS A 359 5.94 -6.02 -14.69
N ASN A 360 6.56 -6.27 -13.55
CA ASN A 360 5.87 -6.81 -12.38
C ASN A 360 4.82 -5.84 -11.82
N VAL A 361 5.10 -4.54 -11.81
CA VAL A 361 4.12 -3.52 -11.42
C VAL A 361 2.95 -3.49 -12.41
N ARG A 362 3.24 -3.49 -13.73
CA ARG A 362 2.20 -3.55 -14.76
C ARG A 362 1.36 -4.80 -14.66
N TYR A 363 1.98 -5.96 -14.37
CA TYR A 363 1.29 -7.23 -14.19
C TYR A 363 0.23 -7.14 -13.08
N LEU A 364 0.57 -6.64 -11.89
CA LEU A 364 -0.39 -6.53 -10.78
C LEU A 364 -1.49 -5.49 -11.04
N ILE A 365 -1.17 -4.39 -11.70
CA ILE A 365 -2.16 -3.38 -12.08
C ILE A 365 -3.14 -3.95 -13.13
N ARG A 366 -2.64 -4.72 -14.10
CA ARG A 366 -3.47 -5.41 -15.10
C ARG A 366 -4.33 -6.47 -14.42
N LEU A 367 -3.77 -7.28 -13.53
CA LEU A 367 -4.50 -8.27 -12.75
C LEU A 367 -5.67 -7.63 -11.99
N ALA A 368 -5.45 -6.50 -11.33
CA ALA A 368 -6.51 -5.74 -10.66
C ALA A 368 -7.60 -5.28 -11.66
N SER A 369 -7.22 -4.85 -12.86
CA SER A 369 -8.17 -4.47 -13.91
C SER A 369 -8.99 -5.66 -14.42
N GLU A 370 -8.38 -6.83 -14.61
CA GLU A 370 -9.06 -8.07 -14.99
C GLU A 370 -10.05 -8.52 -13.91
N MET A 371 -9.66 -8.42 -12.63
CA MET A 371 -10.55 -8.68 -11.49
C MET A 371 -11.77 -7.76 -11.50
N ARG A 372 -11.58 -6.43 -11.68
CA ARG A 372 -12.70 -5.47 -11.82
C ARG A 372 -13.64 -5.86 -12.97
N ALA A 373 -13.08 -6.21 -14.12
CA ALA A 373 -13.88 -6.62 -15.27
C ALA A 373 -14.68 -7.91 -15.00
N ALA A 374 -14.10 -8.89 -14.31
CA ALA A 374 -14.79 -10.13 -13.91
C ALA A 374 -15.91 -9.87 -12.89
N ILE A 375 -15.68 -8.98 -11.91
CA ILE A 375 -16.69 -8.59 -10.93
C ILE A 375 -17.88 -7.89 -11.61
N ARG A 376 -17.63 -6.92 -12.51
CA ARG A 376 -18.69 -6.21 -13.26
C ARG A 376 -19.55 -7.15 -14.09
N ARG A 377 -18.96 -8.23 -14.62
CA ARG A 377 -19.69 -9.29 -15.34
C ARG A 377 -20.37 -10.31 -14.41
N LYS A 378 -20.26 -10.17 -13.09
CA LYS A 378 -20.73 -11.14 -12.08
C LYS A 378 -20.17 -12.56 -12.27
N ALA A 379 -18.94 -12.65 -12.75
CA ALA A 379 -18.27 -13.90 -13.11
C ALA A 379 -16.91 -14.05 -12.36
N PHE A 380 -16.72 -13.40 -11.21
CA PHE A 380 -15.43 -13.41 -10.52
C PHE A 380 -15.02 -14.82 -10.07
N GLY A 381 -15.90 -15.60 -9.47
CA GLY A 381 -15.57 -16.96 -9.00
C GLY A 381 -15.07 -17.89 -10.12
N PRO A 382 -15.81 -18.05 -11.24
CA PRO A 382 -15.33 -18.83 -12.39
C PRO A 382 -14.01 -18.31 -12.96
N TRP A 383 -13.86 -16.99 -13.10
CA TRP A 383 -12.63 -16.35 -13.57
C TRP A 383 -11.44 -16.63 -12.63
N ALA A 384 -11.63 -16.46 -11.32
CA ALA A 384 -10.59 -16.71 -10.32
C ALA A 384 -10.16 -18.19 -10.29
N GLY A 385 -11.11 -19.11 -10.47
CA GLY A 385 -10.82 -20.55 -10.57
C GLY A 385 -9.97 -20.89 -11.81
N GLU A 386 -10.26 -20.30 -12.96
CA GLU A 386 -9.48 -20.48 -14.19
C GLU A 386 -8.09 -19.85 -14.06
N TRP A 387 -8.02 -18.60 -13.55
CA TRP A 387 -6.77 -17.91 -13.30
C TRP A 387 -5.84 -18.70 -12.37
N ARG A 388 -6.36 -19.23 -11.23
CA ARG A 388 -5.58 -20.05 -10.30
C ARG A 388 -5.04 -21.33 -10.95
N ARG A 389 -5.85 -22.02 -11.72
CA ARG A 389 -5.40 -23.22 -12.44
C ARG A 389 -4.23 -22.90 -13.35
N ARG A 390 -4.30 -21.82 -14.11
CA ARG A 390 -3.22 -21.40 -14.99
C ARG A 390 -1.96 -20.99 -14.20
N TYR A 391 -2.12 -20.07 -13.24
CA TYR A 391 -1.01 -19.49 -12.49
C TYR A 391 -0.26 -20.49 -11.60
N LEU A 392 -0.98 -21.42 -10.94
CA LEU A 392 -0.40 -22.34 -9.96
C LEU A 392 0.09 -23.65 -10.56
N HIS A 393 -0.46 -24.13 -11.71
CA HIS A 393 -0.09 -25.42 -12.28
C HIS A 393 1.10 -25.35 -13.24
N SER A 394 1.47 -24.18 -13.73
CA SER A 394 2.62 -24.01 -14.63
C SER A 394 3.97 -24.03 -13.90
N GLY A 395 3.98 -24.01 -12.58
CA GLY A 395 5.21 -24.08 -11.75
C GLY A 395 5.68 -25.49 -11.38
N SER A 396 5.04 -26.54 -11.92
CA SER A 396 5.33 -27.95 -11.60
C SER A 396 5.92 -28.74 -12.77
N ALA A 397 6.46 -28.08 -13.80
CA ALA A 397 7.14 -28.70 -14.92
C ALA A 397 8.65 -28.43 -14.89
#